data_aacf9458267c10d57e5f26aa9da0c34c
#
_entry.id   aacf9458267c10d57e5f26aa9da0c34c
#
_cell.length_a   1.000
_cell.length_b   1.000
_cell.length_c   1.000
_cell.angle_alpha   90.00
_cell.angle_beta   90.00
_cell.angle_gamma   90.00
#
_symmetry.space_group_name_H-M   'P 1'
#
loop_
_entity.id
_entity.type
_entity.pdbx_description
1 polymer ?
#
loop_
_entity_poly.entity_id
_entity_poly.type
_entity_poly.pdbx_seq_one_letter_code
_entity_poly.pdbx_strand_id
1 'polypeptide(L)'
;MLEVRNISFAWGDTLLLDDVTFSVAPGEVAALVGANGAGKTTLMKILAGVMLPLSGTVLADGSDAFANPIRYHRVMGYLPENCPTEPDMTVKDYLTYRARLKGEMTKKIRHRVQEAMSLCGLGELAKGRIGRLSFGQRKRVALADALLLRPRFLLLDDLLAGLDAVTRASLGRILAAVTMFAAVVVSGHELDELEAYAGKFLVLKDGRMLGAKTAAGVKTLLLPSPEKRGGAGTK
;
A
#
# COMPACT_ATOMS: atom_id res chain seq x y z
N MET A 1 12.66 6.95 6.73
CA MET A 1 11.38 7.66 6.77
C MET A 1 10.87 7.85 5.33
N LEU A 2 9.61 7.58 5.06
CA LEU A 2 8.93 7.95 3.81
C LEU A 2 8.32 9.33 4.02
N GLU A 3 8.67 10.28 3.16
CA GLU A 3 8.13 11.64 3.20
C GLU A 3 7.46 11.98 1.88
N VAL A 4 6.29 12.54 1.96
CA VAL A 4 5.47 13.00 0.83
C VAL A 4 5.28 14.50 1.00
N ARG A 5 5.72 15.28 0.01
CA ARG A 5 5.73 16.73 0.09
C ARG A 5 5.02 17.36 -1.10
N ASN A 6 3.92 18.03 -0.83
CA ASN A 6 3.16 18.86 -1.77
C ASN A 6 2.77 18.14 -3.06
N ILE A 7 2.40 16.85 -2.97
CA ILE A 7 1.98 16.05 -4.13
C ILE A 7 0.64 16.56 -4.66
N SER A 8 0.64 16.98 -5.93
CA SER A 8 -0.57 17.26 -6.67
C SER A 8 -0.66 16.41 -7.93
N PHE A 9 -1.87 16.01 -8.30
CA PHE A 9 -2.11 15.18 -9.49
C PHE A 9 -3.50 15.46 -10.08
N ALA A 10 -3.60 15.47 -11.42
CA ALA A 10 -4.86 15.64 -12.15
C ALA A 10 -5.01 14.58 -13.25
N TRP A 11 -6.24 14.22 -13.53
CA TRP A 11 -6.64 13.51 -14.74
C TRP A 11 -7.28 14.49 -15.72
N GLY A 12 -6.58 14.78 -16.83
CA GLY A 12 -6.99 15.88 -17.71
C GLY A 12 -7.08 17.19 -16.91
N ASP A 13 -8.24 17.84 -16.96
CA ASP A 13 -8.51 19.09 -16.26
C ASP A 13 -9.01 18.91 -14.83
N THR A 14 -9.21 17.67 -14.38
CA THR A 14 -9.77 17.38 -13.05
C THR A 14 -8.65 17.14 -12.03
N LEU A 15 -8.47 18.06 -11.09
CA LEU A 15 -7.53 17.93 -9.98
C LEU A 15 -8.05 16.84 -9.03
N LEU A 16 -7.24 15.79 -8.84
CA LEU A 16 -7.56 14.64 -7.98
C LEU A 16 -6.82 14.67 -6.65
N LEU A 17 -5.58 15.13 -6.64
CA LEU A 17 -4.75 15.32 -5.44
C LEU A 17 -4.27 16.77 -5.42
N ASP A 18 -4.41 17.43 -4.29
CA ASP A 18 -4.11 18.84 -4.08
C ASP A 18 -3.25 19.03 -2.82
N ASP A 19 -1.97 19.31 -3.02
CA ASP A 19 -0.99 19.64 -1.97
C ASP A 19 -0.91 18.57 -0.85
N VAL A 20 -0.88 17.29 -1.23
CA VAL A 20 -0.83 16.16 -0.29
C VAL A 20 0.54 16.08 0.37
N THR A 21 0.57 16.24 1.70
CA THR A 21 1.80 16.20 2.49
C THR A 21 1.63 15.34 3.74
N PHE A 22 2.52 14.37 3.95
CA PHE A 22 2.60 13.54 5.16
C PHE A 22 3.94 12.79 5.24
N SER A 23 4.17 12.12 6.35
CA SER A 23 5.33 11.24 6.51
C SER A 23 4.96 9.96 7.24
N VAL A 24 5.73 8.89 7.04
CA VAL A 24 5.61 7.60 7.76
C VAL A 24 6.99 7.18 8.23
N ALA A 25 7.13 6.99 9.54
CA ALA A 25 8.40 6.59 10.15
C ALA A 25 8.66 5.08 10.00
N PRO A 26 9.92 4.62 10.05
CA PRO A 26 10.22 3.20 10.20
C PRO A 26 9.52 2.62 11.44
N GLY A 27 8.92 1.44 11.30
CA GLY A 27 8.15 0.81 12.38
C GLY A 27 6.71 1.32 12.52
N GLU A 28 6.28 2.27 11.70
CA GLU A 28 4.93 2.83 11.72
C GLU A 28 4.05 2.16 10.64
N VAL A 29 2.79 1.87 11.00
CA VAL A 29 1.72 1.53 10.05
C VAL A 29 0.79 2.72 9.94
N ALA A 30 0.70 3.30 8.75
CA ALA A 30 -0.22 4.37 8.42
C ALA A 30 -1.38 3.85 7.56
N ALA A 31 -2.62 4.01 8.02
CA ALA A 31 -3.82 3.70 7.25
C ALA A 31 -4.23 4.88 6.38
N LEU A 32 -4.20 4.71 5.06
CA LEU A 32 -4.72 5.67 4.09
C LEU A 32 -6.20 5.39 3.86
N VAL A 33 -7.05 6.27 4.32
CA VAL A 33 -8.50 6.13 4.28
C VAL A 33 -9.16 7.30 3.54
N GLY A 34 -10.35 7.08 3.00
CA GLY A 34 -11.10 8.07 2.24
C GLY A 34 -12.22 7.42 1.45
N ALA A 35 -13.15 8.20 0.94
CA ALA A 35 -14.25 7.71 0.09
C ALA A 35 -13.72 7.01 -1.17
N ASN A 36 -14.60 6.21 -1.81
CA ASN A 36 -14.29 5.67 -3.13
C ASN A 36 -14.12 6.83 -4.13
N GLY A 37 -13.09 6.74 -4.98
CA GLY A 37 -12.76 7.83 -5.90
C GLY A 37 -11.95 8.99 -5.29
N ALA A 38 -11.66 9.00 -3.98
CA ALA A 38 -10.89 10.08 -3.34
C ALA A 38 -9.43 10.19 -3.81
N GLY A 39 -8.94 9.24 -4.62
CA GLY A 39 -7.56 9.27 -5.13
C GLY A 39 -6.58 8.38 -4.38
N LYS A 40 -7.03 7.50 -3.45
CA LYS A 40 -6.14 6.61 -2.67
C LYS A 40 -5.22 5.76 -3.55
N THR A 41 -5.79 5.00 -4.50
CA THR A 41 -5.02 4.16 -5.43
C THR A 41 -4.08 4.99 -6.31
N THR A 42 -4.49 6.19 -6.73
CA THR A 42 -3.62 7.12 -7.49
C THR A 42 -2.44 7.57 -6.63
N LEU A 43 -2.70 7.97 -5.39
CA LEU A 43 -1.63 8.32 -4.45
C LEU A 43 -0.70 7.13 -4.21
N MET A 44 -1.24 5.92 -3.98
CA MET A 44 -0.42 4.71 -3.81
C MET A 44 0.47 4.42 -5.03
N LYS A 45 -0.04 4.62 -6.25
CA LYS A 45 0.77 4.49 -7.50
C LYS A 45 1.87 5.53 -7.60
N ILE A 46 1.61 6.77 -7.18
CA ILE A 46 2.64 7.83 -7.12
C ILE A 46 3.71 7.45 -6.08
N LEU A 47 3.29 7.05 -4.88
CA LEU A 47 4.21 6.59 -3.84
C LEU A 47 5.01 5.36 -4.27
N ALA A 48 4.45 4.48 -5.08
CA ALA A 48 5.15 3.32 -5.63
C ALA A 48 6.12 3.67 -6.77
N GLY A 49 6.14 4.92 -7.24
CA GLY A 49 6.94 5.34 -8.40
C GLY A 49 6.44 4.79 -9.73
N VAL A 50 5.17 4.34 -9.77
CA VAL A 50 4.50 3.83 -10.99
C VAL A 50 3.87 4.98 -11.79
N MET A 51 3.57 6.09 -11.11
CA MET A 51 2.95 7.27 -11.70
C MET A 51 3.68 8.52 -11.23
N LEU A 52 3.88 9.48 -12.14
CA LEU A 52 4.51 10.76 -11.83
C LEU A 52 3.45 11.76 -11.34
N PRO A 53 3.72 12.53 -10.30
CA PRO A 53 2.85 13.64 -9.90
C PRO A 53 3.01 14.83 -10.85
N LEU A 54 2.05 15.77 -10.84
CA LEU A 54 2.20 17.07 -11.50
C LEU A 54 3.21 17.98 -10.77
N SER A 55 3.19 17.92 -9.45
CA SER A 55 4.12 18.65 -8.59
C SER A 55 4.37 17.91 -7.28
N GLY A 56 5.37 18.34 -6.55
CA GLY A 56 5.77 17.74 -5.28
C GLY A 56 6.80 16.64 -5.43
N THR A 57 7.17 16.01 -4.32
CA THR A 57 8.19 14.96 -4.31
C THR A 57 7.90 13.89 -3.26
N VAL A 58 8.42 12.69 -3.52
CA VAL A 58 8.42 11.55 -2.59
C VAL A 58 9.86 11.26 -2.21
N LEU A 59 10.17 11.33 -0.92
CA LEU A 59 11.51 11.05 -0.40
C LEU A 59 11.53 9.74 0.39
N ALA A 60 12.46 8.86 0.05
CA ALA A 60 12.76 7.66 0.80
C ALA A 60 14.11 7.84 1.49
N ASP A 61 14.11 8.01 2.82
CA ASP A 61 15.31 8.34 3.62
C ASP A 61 16.09 9.52 3.03
N GLY A 62 15.37 10.58 2.68
CA GLY A 62 15.94 11.81 2.12
C GLY A 62 16.33 11.74 0.65
N SER A 63 16.19 10.58 -0.02
CA SER A 63 16.47 10.43 -1.45
C SER A 63 15.19 10.54 -2.26
N ASP A 64 15.18 11.38 -3.29
CA ASP A 64 14.04 11.56 -4.19
C ASP A 64 13.76 10.27 -4.99
N ALA A 65 12.50 9.82 -4.95
CA ALA A 65 12.02 8.63 -5.63
C ALA A 65 12.15 8.73 -7.15
N PHE A 66 11.93 9.92 -7.70
CA PHE A 66 11.86 10.18 -9.14
C PHE A 66 13.23 10.51 -9.73
N ALA A 67 14.17 10.99 -8.93
CA ALA A 67 15.54 11.24 -9.36
C ALA A 67 16.34 9.96 -9.57
N ASN A 68 16.05 8.89 -8.82
CA ASN A 68 16.69 7.58 -8.98
C ASN A 68 15.69 6.41 -8.81
N PRO A 69 14.82 6.14 -9.80
CA PRO A 69 13.77 5.12 -9.71
C PRO A 69 14.30 3.72 -9.41
N ILE A 70 15.45 3.34 -9.97
CA ILE A 70 16.05 2.01 -9.76
C ILE A 70 16.41 1.82 -8.28
N ARG A 71 17.04 2.81 -7.67
CA ARG A 71 17.38 2.77 -6.25
C ARG A 71 16.14 2.77 -5.36
N TYR A 72 15.14 3.59 -5.73
CA TYR A 72 13.88 3.68 -5.02
C TYR A 72 13.13 2.34 -5.01
N HIS A 73 12.95 1.70 -6.17
CA HIS A 73 12.25 0.43 -6.28
C HIS A 73 12.94 -0.74 -5.54
N ARG A 74 14.23 -0.63 -5.24
CA ARG A 74 14.94 -1.64 -4.42
C ARG A 74 14.55 -1.59 -2.94
N VAL A 75 14.10 -0.44 -2.45
CA VAL A 75 13.72 -0.24 -1.04
C VAL A 75 12.21 -0.16 -0.86
N MET A 76 11.44 -0.17 -1.97
CA MET A 76 9.99 -0.08 -1.99
C MET A 76 9.37 -1.44 -2.35
N GLY A 77 8.42 -1.89 -1.54
CA GLY A 77 7.49 -2.97 -1.86
C GLY A 77 6.11 -2.40 -2.16
N TYR A 78 5.46 -2.87 -3.22
CA TYR A 78 4.11 -2.44 -3.57
C TYR A 78 3.23 -3.64 -3.89
N LEU A 79 2.10 -3.73 -3.21
CA LEU A 79 1.01 -4.64 -3.49
C LEU A 79 -0.16 -3.82 -4.04
N PRO A 80 -0.44 -3.87 -5.34
CA PRO A 80 -1.61 -3.21 -5.91
C PRO A 80 -2.90 -3.99 -5.62
N GLU A 81 -4.04 -3.32 -5.66
CA GLU A 81 -5.38 -3.87 -5.41
C GLU A 81 -5.67 -5.14 -6.23
N ASN A 82 -5.33 -5.13 -7.52
CA ASN A 82 -5.63 -6.24 -8.45
C ASN A 82 -4.68 -7.44 -8.33
N CYS A 83 -3.64 -7.38 -7.49
CA CYS A 83 -2.71 -8.48 -7.22
C CYS A 83 -2.26 -9.25 -8.47
N PRO A 84 -1.59 -8.59 -9.45
CA PRO A 84 -1.19 -9.24 -10.69
C PRO A 84 -0.21 -10.36 -10.42
N THR A 85 -0.50 -11.56 -10.97
CA THR A 85 0.34 -12.75 -10.84
C THR A 85 0.29 -13.55 -12.15
N GLU A 86 1.22 -14.50 -12.31
CA GLU A 86 1.28 -15.39 -13.47
C GLU A 86 0.57 -16.71 -13.14
N PRO A 87 -0.67 -16.95 -13.62
CA PRO A 87 -1.50 -18.08 -13.19
C PRO A 87 -0.91 -19.45 -13.56
N ASP A 88 -0.11 -19.54 -14.62
CA ASP A 88 0.49 -20.79 -15.11
C ASP A 88 1.77 -21.17 -14.37
N MET A 89 2.37 -20.26 -13.64
CA MET A 89 3.57 -20.52 -12.86
C MET A 89 3.25 -21.17 -11.51
N THR A 90 4.21 -21.92 -10.96
CA THR A 90 4.15 -22.32 -9.55
C THR A 90 4.49 -21.10 -8.67
N VAL A 91 4.02 -21.11 -7.41
CA VAL A 91 4.32 -20.03 -6.46
C VAL A 91 5.83 -19.77 -6.35
N LYS A 92 6.62 -20.86 -6.21
CA LYS A 92 8.08 -20.76 -6.09
C LYS A 92 8.75 -20.21 -7.36
N ASP A 93 8.31 -20.69 -8.52
CA ASP A 93 8.91 -20.23 -9.79
C ASP A 93 8.57 -18.78 -10.07
N TYR A 94 7.33 -18.36 -9.82
CA TYR A 94 6.90 -16.98 -9.90
C TYR A 94 7.74 -16.07 -9.00
N LEU A 95 7.86 -16.38 -7.72
CA LEU A 95 8.64 -15.56 -6.79
C LEU A 95 10.13 -15.54 -7.16
N THR A 96 10.67 -16.65 -7.68
CA THR A 96 12.06 -16.72 -8.19
C THR A 96 12.24 -15.81 -9.41
N TYR A 97 11.31 -15.86 -10.36
CA TYR A 97 11.28 -15.00 -11.53
C TYR A 97 11.20 -13.53 -11.13
N ARG A 98 10.28 -13.18 -10.23
CA ARG A 98 10.11 -11.82 -9.72
C ARG A 98 11.35 -11.28 -9.00
N ALA A 99 12.01 -12.11 -8.20
CA ALA A 99 13.25 -11.71 -7.53
C ALA A 99 14.36 -11.36 -8.52
N ARG A 100 14.46 -12.12 -9.64
CA ARG A 100 15.39 -11.81 -10.74
C ARG A 100 15.05 -10.48 -11.41
N LEU A 101 13.77 -10.27 -11.76
CA LEU A 101 13.31 -9.02 -12.38
C LEU A 101 13.58 -7.79 -11.52
N LYS A 102 13.43 -7.93 -10.19
CA LYS A 102 13.74 -6.87 -9.22
C LYS A 102 15.24 -6.65 -9.00
N GLY A 103 16.10 -7.39 -9.71
CA GLY A 103 17.55 -7.23 -9.65
C GLY A 103 18.22 -7.79 -8.40
N GLU A 104 17.61 -8.81 -7.75
CA GLU A 104 18.29 -9.49 -6.64
C GLU A 104 19.47 -10.32 -7.15
N MET A 105 20.56 -10.34 -6.39
CA MET A 105 21.75 -11.13 -6.70
C MET A 105 21.42 -12.62 -6.72
N THR A 106 21.85 -13.34 -7.76
CA THR A 106 21.55 -14.77 -7.98
C THR A 106 21.79 -15.63 -6.74
N LYS A 107 22.87 -15.40 -6.01
CA LYS A 107 23.22 -16.13 -4.77
C LYS A 107 22.24 -15.89 -3.62
N LYS A 108 21.49 -14.79 -3.62
CA LYS A 108 20.52 -14.43 -2.58
C LYS A 108 19.09 -14.84 -2.91
N ILE A 109 18.76 -15.07 -4.19
CA ILE A 109 17.38 -15.31 -4.65
C ILE A 109 16.72 -16.44 -3.86
N ARG A 110 17.40 -17.60 -3.74
CA ARG A 110 16.85 -18.76 -3.02
C ARG A 110 16.46 -18.40 -1.58
N HIS A 111 17.33 -17.68 -0.88
CA HIS A 111 17.10 -17.26 0.51
C HIS A 111 15.93 -16.27 0.59
N ARG A 112 15.90 -15.25 -0.30
CA ARG A 112 14.83 -14.24 -0.33
C ARG A 112 13.46 -14.83 -0.62
N VAL A 113 13.39 -15.75 -1.58
CA VAL A 113 12.15 -16.45 -1.91
C VAL A 113 11.68 -17.31 -0.73
N GLN A 114 12.58 -18.03 -0.08
CA GLN A 114 12.24 -18.86 1.09
C GLN A 114 11.76 -17.99 2.27
N GLU A 115 12.44 -16.88 2.54
CA GLU A 115 12.06 -15.92 3.59
C GLU A 115 10.67 -15.34 3.33
N ALA A 116 10.40 -14.83 2.12
CA ALA A 116 9.10 -14.26 1.75
C ALA A 116 7.97 -15.31 1.79
N MET A 117 8.24 -16.52 1.30
CA MET A 117 7.27 -17.63 1.37
C MET A 117 6.95 -18.04 2.80
N SER A 118 7.97 -18.13 3.66
CA SER A 118 7.79 -18.48 5.08
C SER A 118 6.96 -17.42 5.78
N LEU A 119 7.29 -16.13 5.58
CA LEU A 119 6.58 -15.01 6.20
C LEU A 119 5.10 -14.97 5.77
N CYS A 120 4.80 -15.28 4.50
CA CYS A 120 3.45 -15.29 3.97
C CYS A 120 2.71 -16.65 4.11
N GLY A 121 3.30 -17.64 4.79
CA GLY A 121 2.69 -18.94 5.01
C GLY A 121 2.41 -19.71 3.72
N LEU A 122 3.36 -19.69 2.75
CA LEU A 122 3.22 -20.28 1.42
C LEU A 122 4.00 -21.59 1.25
N GLY A 123 4.59 -22.14 2.32
CA GLY A 123 5.46 -23.33 2.24
C GLY A 123 4.82 -24.52 1.53
N GLU A 124 3.61 -24.92 1.94
CA GLU A 124 2.86 -26.03 1.35
C GLU A 124 2.36 -25.75 -0.08
N LEU A 125 2.22 -24.48 -0.44
CA LEU A 125 1.74 -24.03 -1.74
C LEU A 125 2.88 -23.83 -2.77
N ALA A 126 4.14 -24.06 -2.38
CA ALA A 126 5.33 -23.76 -3.19
C ALA A 126 5.28 -24.33 -4.61
N LYS A 127 4.80 -25.57 -4.76
CA LYS A 127 4.70 -26.30 -6.03
C LYS A 127 3.33 -26.16 -6.70
N GLY A 128 2.36 -25.49 -6.04
CA GLY A 128 1.02 -25.25 -6.56
C GLY A 128 1.03 -24.18 -7.66
N ARG A 129 0.22 -24.36 -8.71
CA ARG A 129 -0.01 -23.34 -9.74
C ARG A 129 -0.84 -22.19 -9.17
N ILE A 130 -0.45 -20.95 -9.42
CA ILE A 130 -1.10 -19.75 -8.88
C ILE A 130 -2.57 -19.67 -9.34
N GLY A 131 -2.88 -20.04 -10.58
CA GLY A 131 -4.24 -20.03 -11.11
C GLY A 131 -5.23 -20.95 -10.37
N ARG A 132 -4.73 -21.94 -9.59
CA ARG A 132 -5.57 -22.86 -8.79
C ARG A 132 -5.74 -22.41 -7.33
N LEU A 133 -5.11 -21.31 -6.93
CA LEU A 133 -5.16 -20.80 -5.58
C LEU A 133 -6.46 -20.02 -5.32
N SER A 134 -6.93 -20.02 -4.08
CA SER A 134 -8.01 -19.14 -3.65
C SER A 134 -7.59 -17.66 -3.75
N PHE A 135 -8.55 -16.75 -3.71
CA PHE A 135 -8.28 -15.31 -3.76
C PHE A 135 -7.33 -14.87 -2.64
N GLY A 136 -7.58 -15.30 -1.39
CA GLY A 136 -6.71 -15.00 -0.25
C GLY A 136 -5.30 -15.60 -0.38
N GLN A 137 -5.18 -16.80 -0.97
CA GLN A 137 -3.88 -17.39 -1.25
C GLN A 137 -3.12 -16.61 -2.31
N ARG A 138 -3.78 -16.14 -3.38
CA ARG A 138 -3.15 -15.27 -4.39
C ARG A 138 -2.72 -13.94 -3.80
N LYS A 139 -3.53 -13.32 -2.93
CA LYS A 139 -3.11 -12.11 -2.19
C LYS A 139 -1.84 -12.34 -1.36
N ARG A 140 -1.72 -13.50 -0.68
CA ARG A 140 -0.48 -13.85 0.04
C ARG A 140 0.72 -14.04 -0.89
N VAL A 141 0.54 -14.57 -2.08
CA VAL A 141 1.60 -14.68 -3.10
C VAL A 141 2.04 -13.28 -3.56
N ALA A 142 1.09 -12.38 -3.85
CA ALA A 142 1.39 -11.01 -4.25
C ALA A 142 2.06 -10.20 -3.11
N LEU A 143 1.67 -10.45 -1.85
CA LEU A 143 2.35 -9.87 -0.69
C LEU A 143 3.79 -10.39 -0.56
N ALA A 144 4.00 -11.70 -0.78
CA ALA A 144 5.36 -12.29 -0.80
C ALA A 144 6.23 -11.66 -1.90
N ASP A 145 5.67 -11.38 -3.09
CA ASP A 145 6.37 -10.65 -4.15
C ASP A 145 6.77 -9.24 -3.70
N ALA A 146 5.88 -8.49 -3.04
CA ALA A 146 6.20 -7.17 -2.51
C ALA A 146 7.33 -7.21 -1.47
N LEU A 147 7.47 -8.31 -0.72
CA LEU A 147 8.45 -8.49 0.34
C LEU A 147 9.81 -9.08 -0.10
N LEU A 148 9.95 -9.54 -1.36
CA LEU A 148 11.13 -10.27 -1.86
C LEU A 148 12.46 -9.56 -1.60
N LEU A 149 12.53 -8.25 -1.77
CA LEU A 149 13.76 -7.48 -1.55
C LEU A 149 13.92 -6.99 -0.11
N ARG A 150 13.04 -7.40 0.81
CA ARG A 150 12.99 -6.92 2.19
C ARG A 150 12.91 -5.38 2.22
N PRO A 151 11.81 -4.83 1.70
CA PRO A 151 11.68 -3.40 1.48
C PRO A 151 11.72 -2.63 2.81
N ARG A 152 12.21 -1.39 2.76
CA ARG A 152 12.15 -0.43 3.87
C ARG A 152 10.82 0.31 3.93
N PHE A 153 10.10 0.34 2.81
CA PHE A 153 8.78 0.95 2.66
C PHE A 153 7.86 -0.03 1.96
N LEU A 154 6.71 -0.30 2.56
CA LEU A 154 5.72 -1.23 2.02
C LEU A 154 4.39 -0.51 1.81
N LEU A 155 3.89 -0.55 0.60
CA LEU A 155 2.61 -0.01 0.20
C LEU A 155 1.65 -1.15 -0.11
N LEU A 156 0.48 -1.15 0.53
CA LEU A 156 -0.53 -2.20 0.41
C LEU A 156 -1.87 -1.57 0.03
N ASP A 157 -2.23 -1.67 -1.25
CA ASP A 157 -3.44 -1.07 -1.78
C ASP A 157 -4.62 -2.04 -1.63
N ASP A 158 -5.60 -1.63 -0.83
CA ASP A 158 -6.82 -2.36 -0.49
C ASP A 158 -6.57 -3.82 -0.03
N LEU A 159 -5.60 -3.96 0.89
CA LEU A 159 -5.10 -5.28 1.33
C LEU A 159 -6.21 -6.19 1.88
N LEU A 160 -7.15 -5.64 2.66
CA LEU A 160 -8.12 -6.42 3.44
C LEU A 160 -9.39 -6.76 2.66
N ALA A 161 -9.66 -6.10 1.53
CA ALA A 161 -10.87 -6.31 0.75
C ALA A 161 -11.03 -7.76 0.27
N GLY A 162 -12.23 -8.31 0.48
CA GLY A 162 -12.62 -9.63 0.00
C GLY A 162 -11.95 -10.83 0.70
N LEU A 163 -11.35 -10.60 1.88
CA LEU A 163 -10.71 -11.66 2.66
C LEU A 163 -11.62 -12.18 3.78
N ASP A 164 -11.54 -13.47 4.04
CA ASP A 164 -12.15 -14.08 5.21
C ASP A 164 -11.39 -13.76 6.52
N ALA A 165 -12.03 -13.95 7.66
CA ALA A 165 -11.48 -13.61 8.98
C ALA A 165 -10.14 -14.32 9.29
N VAL A 166 -9.98 -15.57 8.84
CA VAL A 166 -8.76 -16.38 9.08
C VAL A 166 -7.59 -15.77 8.30
N THR A 167 -7.82 -15.43 7.03
CA THR A 167 -6.81 -14.80 6.18
C THR A 167 -6.44 -13.42 6.70
N ARG A 168 -7.40 -12.61 7.18
CA ARG A 168 -7.14 -11.31 7.81
C ARG A 168 -6.26 -11.44 9.05
N ALA A 169 -6.57 -12.35 9.96
CA ALA A 169 -5.75 -12.60 11.15
C ALA A 169 -4.31 -13.03 10.80
N SER A 170 -4.16 -13.81 9.73
CA SER A 170 -2.85 -14.18 9.18
C SER A 170 -2.07 -12.96 8.67
N LEU A 171 -2.72 -12.05 7.94
CA LEU A 171 -2.12 -10.81 7.46
C LEU A 171 -1.69 -9.89 8.59
N GLY A 172 -2.45 -9.80 9.67
CA GLY A 172 -2.08 -9.03 10.85
C GLY A 172 -0.74 -9.46 11.44
N ARG A 173 -0.50 -10.78 11.52
CA ARG A 173 0.81 -11.31 11.96
C ARG A 173 1.94 -10.97 11.00
N ILE A 174 1.66 -10.99 9.70
CA ILE A 174 2.66 -10.61 8.68
C ILE A 174 2.98 -9.11 8.81
N LEU A 175 1.97 -8.25 8.95
CA LEU A 175 2.16 -6.81 9.15
C LEU A 175 2.99 -6.52 10.40
N ALA A 176 2.69 -7.16 11.53
CA ALA A 176 3.45 -7.02 12.76
C ALA A 176 4.95 -7.40 12.58
N ALA A 177 5.22 -8.48 11.82
CA ALA A 177 6.59 -8.88 11.52
C ALA A 177 7.30 -7.90 10.56
N VAL A 178 6.58 -7.36 9.57
CA VAL A 178 7.13 -6.42 8.59
C VAL A 178 7.43 -5.06 9.21
N THR A 179 6.61 -4.58 10.13
CA THR A 179 6.85 -3.30 10.84
C THR A 179 8.13 -3.29 11.65
N MET A 180 8.66 -4.44 12.04
CA MET A 180 9.98 -4.51 12.69
C MET A 180 11.11 -3.92 11.82
N PHE A 181 10.94 -3.83 10.51
CA PHE A 181 11.99 -3.35 9.60
C PHE A 181 11.52 -2.38 8.52
N ALA A 182 10.22 -2.13 8.36
CA ALA A 182 9.66 -1.27 7.32
C ALA A 182 8.67 -0.24 7.87
N ALA A 183 8.54 0.90 7.17
CA ALA A 183 7.39 1.77 7.26
C ALA A 183 6.30 1.24 6.32
N VAL A 184 5.05 1.17 6.78
CA VAL A 184 3.94 0.56 6.03
C VAL A 184 2.83 1.59 5.80
N VAL A 185 2.34 1.69 4.57
CA VAL A 185 1.10 2.40 4.23
C VAL A 185 0.09 1.37 3.72
N VAL A 186 -1.05 1.28 4.38
CA VAL A 186 -2.15 0.40 3.99
C VAL A 186 -3.33 1.25 3.58
N SER A 187 -3.82 1.12 2.35
CA SER A 187 -5.09 1.73 1.96
C SER A 187 -6.27 0.79 2.23
N GLY A 188 -7.43 1.39 2.48
CA GLY A 188 -8.67 0.65 2.64
C GLY A 188 -9.84 1.58 2.97
N HIS A 189 -11.01 0.99 3.10
CA HIS A 189 -12.25 1.71 3.41
C HIS A 189 -12.91 1.21 4.71
N GLU A 190 -12.54 0.04 5.21
CA GLU A 190 -13.05 -0.53 6.45
C GLU A 190 -12.20 -0.10 7.65
N LEU A 191 -12.58 1.00 8.29
CA LEU A 191 -11.83 1.63 9.37
C LEU A 191 -11.57 0.70 10.56
N ASP A 192 -12.60 -0.04 10.98
CA ASP A 192 -12.53 -0.90 12.16
C ASP A 192 -11.50 -2.03 11.96
N GLU A 193 -11.29 -2.47 10.72
CA GLU A 193 -10.28 -3.45 10.37
C GLU A 193 -8.86 -2.86 10.36
N LEU A 194 -8.73 -1.64 9.85
CA LEU A 194 -7.44 -0.93 9.80
C LEU A 194 -6.98 -0.47 11.18
N GLU A 195 -7.92 -0.16 12.09
CA GLU A 195 -7.62 0.27 13.46
C GLU A 195 -6.83 -0.79 14.24
N ALA A 196 -7.05 -2.07 13.94
CA ALA A 196 -6.32 -3.16 14.57
C ALA A 196 -4.81 -3.16 14.26
N TYR A 197 -4.38 -2.47 13.20
CA TYR A 197 -2.99 -2.50 12.72
C TYR A 197 -2.33 -1.13 12.66
N ALA A 198 -3.10 -0.05 12.44
CA ALA A 198 -2.59 1.28 12.17
C ALA A 198 -2.40 2.09 13.47
N GLY A 199 -1.20 2.63 13.65
CA GLY A 199 -0.91 3.63 14.68
C GLY A 199 -1.20 5.07 14.22
N LYS A 200 -1.49 5.26 12.93
CA LYS A 200 -1.73 6.58 12.32
C LYS A 200 -2.75 6.47 11.19
N PHE A 201 -3.61 7.47 11.08
CA PHE A 201 -4.58 7.57 10.00
C PHE A 201 -4.28 8.78 9.12
N LEU A 202 -4.28 8.56 7.81
CA LEU A 202 -4.13 9.53 6.74
C LEU A 202 -5.47 9.60 6.01
N VAL A 203 -6.24 10.65 6.24
CA VAL A 203 -7.57 10.81 5.65
C VAL A 203 -7.47 11.62 4.37
N LEU A 204 -7.74 10.98 3.23
CA LEU A 204 -7.80 11.66 1.94
C LEU A 204 -9.26 12.07 1.65
N LYS A 205 -9.52 13.36 1.65
CA LYS A 205 -10.83 13.96 1.38
C LYS A 205 -10.69 15.14 0.44
N ASP A 206 -11.49 15.15 -0.63
CA ASP A 206 -11.52 16.23 -1.63
C ASP A 206 -10.10 16.57 -2.17
N GLY A 207 -9.30 15.53 -2.44
CA GLY A 207 -7.94 15.64 -2.93
C GLY A 207 -6.88 16.04 -1.89
N ARG A 208 -7.27 16.36 -0.65
CA ARG A 208 -6.37 16.87 0.40
C ARG A 208 -6.16 15.85 1.51
N MET A 209 -4.98 15.93 2.13
CA MET A 209 -4.64 15.08 3.26
C MET A 209 -5.00 15.73 4.58
N LEU A 210 -5.86 15.06 5.35
CA LEU A 210 -6.21 15.40 6.72
C LEU A 210 -5.63 14.33 7.65
N GLY A 211 -5.00 14.75 8.75
CA GLY A 211 -4.48 13.81 9.75
C GLY A 211 -5.54 13.49 10.80
N ALA A 212 -5.62 12.22 11.20
CA ALA A 212 -6.38 11.79 12.38
C ALA A 212 -5.53 10.81 13.21
N LYS A 213 -5.69 10.86 14.54
CA LYS A 213 -4.97 9.96 15.46
C LYS A 213 -5.79 8.73 15.84
N THR A 214 -7.10 8.73 15.60
CA THR A 214 -8.01 7.66 15.99
C THR A 214 -9.05 7.39 14.91
N ALA A 215 -9.59 6.18 14.86
CA ALA A 215 -10.69 5.83 13.96
C ALA A 215 -11.94 6.70 14.19
N ALA A 216 -12.23 7.07 15.43
CA ALA A 216 -13.33 8.00 15.76
C ALA A 216 -13.09 9.38 15.10
N GLY A 217 -11.87 9.91 15.14
CA GLY A 217 -11.50 11.15 14.46
C GLY A 217 -11.64 11.04 12.94
N VAL A 218 -11.29 9.88 12.36
CA VAL A 218 -11.50 9.59 10.93
C VAL A 218 -12.97 9.63 10.56
N LYS A 219 -13.84 8.95 11.35
CA LYS A 219 -15.30 8.94 11.11
C LYS A 219 -15.86 10.38 11.09
N THR A 220 -15.40 11.24 11.99
CA THR A 220 -15.80 12.66 12.03
C THR A 220 -15.34 13.42 10.75
N LEU A 221 -14.12 13.19 10.28
CA LEU A 221 -13.59 13.85 9.09
C LEU A 221 -14.25 13.39 7.77
N LEU A 222 -14.69 12.13 7.73
CA LEU A 222 -15.35 11.56 6.56
C LEU A 222 -16.85 11.91 6.47
N LEU A 223 -17.47 12.36 7.55
CA LEU A 223 -18.85 12.84 7.51
C LEU A 223 -18.98 13.97 6.46
N PRO A 224 -20.09 14.01 5.71
CA PRO A 224 -20.36 15.16 4.83
C PRO A 224 -20.40 16.42 5.69
N SER A 225 -19.70 17.47 5.24
CA SER A 225 -19.82 18.79 5.87
C SER A 225 -21.30 19.17 5.90
N PRO A 226 -21.83 19.68 7.04
CA PRO A 226 -23.21 20.14 7.05
C PRO A 226 -23.34 21.18 5.92
N GLU A 227 -24.15 20.84 4.91
CA GLU A 227 -24.48 21.79 3.84
C GLU A 227 -24.86 23.11 4.50
N LYS A 228 -24.20 24.19 4.07
CA LYS A 228 -24.72 25.51 4.31
C LYS A 228 -26.11 25.49 3.68
N ARG A 229 -27.15 25.28 4.47
CA ARG A 229 -28.52 25.50 4.06
C ARG A 229 -28.56 26.94 3.58
N GLY A 230 -28.40 27.09 2.26
CA GLY A 230 -28.55 28.36 1.59
C GLY A 230 -29.93 28.84 1.90
N GLY A 231 -30.04 29.98 2.56
CA GLY A 231 -31.31 30.59 2.87
C GLY A 231 -32.13 30.75 1.59
N ALA A 232 -33.24 30.04 1.54
CA ALA A 232 -34.34 30.40 0.65
C ALA A 232 -34.80 31.76 1.09
N GLY A 233 -34.24 32.80 0.46
CA GLY A 233 -34.74 34.16 0.54
C GLY A 233 -36.14 34.20 -0.01
N THR A 234 -37.09 34.41 0.88
CA THR A 234 -38.40 34.96 0.62
C THR A 234 -38.31 36.20 -0.30
N LYS A 235 -38.85 36.09 -1.47
CA LYS A 235 -39.73 37.18 -2.03
C LYS A 235 -40.58 36.59 -3.16
#